data_1795b157093f81a20ca604674722db51
#
_entry.id   1795b157093f81a20ca604674722db51
#
_cell.length_a   1.000
_cell.length_b   1.000
_cell.length_c   1.000
_cell.angle_alpha   90.00
_cell.angle_beta   90.00
_cell.angle_gamma   90.00
#
_symmetry.space_group_name_H-M   'P 1'
#
loop_
_entity.id
_entity.type
_entity.pdbx_description
1 polymer ?
#
loop_
_entity_poly.entity_id
_entity_poly.type
_entity_poly.pdbx_seq_one_letter_code
_entity_poly.pdbx_strand_id
1 'polypeptide(L)'
;MGFAKLDTHRGIRQGMAEVIYGAGKTKEQILKIAQAMVEEREKTVLITRMSKEAAEYVGASLDLHYDDLSRTGIVGQIPKPDGVGKIVVATGGTSDMPVAEEAALTAQVYGNEVVRLYDVGVAGMHRLMDHIEDIMSARVIVAIAGMEGALASVIGGMADCPVIAVPTSVGYGANFGGLSALLSMLNSCASGISVVNIDNGFGAGYLASMINHLEGRKE
;
A
#
# COMPACT_ATOMS: atom_id res chain seq x y z
N MET A 1 16.58 20.27 11.08
CA MET A 1 15.32 20.77 11.70
C MET A 1 15.29 20.34 13.16
N GLY A 2 14.84 21.18 14.09
CA GLY A 2 14.86 20.85 15.53
C GLY A 2 13.83 19.79 15.96
N PHE A 3 12.83 19.47 15.13
CA PHE A 3 11.73 18.56 15.44
C PHE A 3 11.75 17.27 14.60
N ALA A 4 12.57 17.17 13.55
CA ALA A 4 12.67 15.98 12.72
C ALA A 4 14.15 15.73 12.34
N LYS A 5 14.51 14.46 12.26
CA LYS A 5 15.82 14.00 11.72
C LYS A 5 15.51 13.14 10.51
N LEU A 6 15.92 13.56 9.32
CA LEU A 6 15.76 12.82 8.09
C LEU A 6 16.77 11.66 8.00
N ASP A 7 16.33 10.50 7.59
CA ASP A 7 17.17 9.35 7.28
C ASP A 7 17.57 9.36 5.79
N THR A 8 18.47 10.27 5.45
CA THR A 8 18.97 10.46 4.07
C THR A 8 19.71 9.23 3.51
N HIS A 9 20.04 8.27 4.37
CA HIS A 9 20.73 7.03 3.99
C HIS A 9 19.78 5.84 3.81
N ARG A 10 18.48 6.01 4.01
CA ARG A 10 17.50 4.92 3.94
C ARG A 10 17.46 4.28 2.57
N GLY A 11 17.48 5.08 1.50
CA GLY A 11 17.54 4.60 0.12
C GLY A 11 18.73 3.66 -0.14
N ILE A 12 19.89 4.00 0.38
CA ILE A 12 21.12 3.18 0.24
C ILE A 12 21.02 1.88 1.06
N ARG A 13 20.48 1.94 2.29
CA ARG A 13 20.41 0.79 3.20
C ARG A 13 19.27 -0.17 2.90
N GLN A 14 18.11 0.36 2.50
CA GLN A 14 16.87 -0.39 2.30
C GLN A 14 16.40 -0.42 0.85
N GLY A 15 17.08 0.31 -0.05
CA GLY A 15 16.72 0.42 -1.45
C GLY A 15 15.46 1.25 -1.72
N MET A 16 14.92 1.91 -0.69
CA MET A 16 13.69 2.71 -0.78
C MET A 16 13.84 3.99 0.05
N ALA A 17 13.38 5.11 -0.50
CA ALA A 17 13.40 6.41 0.17
C ALA A 17 12.54 6.43 1.45
N GLU A 18 12.80 7.41 2.31
CA GLU A 18 11.98 7.63 3.51
C GLU A 18 10.56 8.07 3.11
N VAL A 19 9.59 7.79 3.99
CA VAL A 19 8.18 8.17 3.83
C VAL A 19 7.75 9.07 4.98
N ILE A 20 6.88 10.02 4.68
CA ILE A 20 6.29 10.88 5.70
C ILE A 20 4.98 10.27 6.18
N TYR A 21 4.90 9.89 7.44
CA TYR A 21 3.63 9.53 8.08
C TYR A 21 2.93 10.81 8.51
N GLY A 22 1.86 11.20 7.82
CA GLY A 22 1.18 12.49 7.99
C GLY A 22 0.28 12.57 9.22
N ALA A 23 -0.28 11.43 9.70
CA ALA A 23 -1.16 11.46 10.86
C ALA A 23 -0.44 11.98 12.11
N GLY A 24 -1.08 12.92 12.80
CA GLY A 24 -0.52 13.56 14.00
C GLY A 24 0.54 14.63 13.73
N LYS A 25 0.90 14.91 12.48
CA LYS A 25 1.76 16.04 12.12
C LYS A 25 0.93 17.26 11.73
N THR A 26 1.43 18.46 12.01
CA THR A 26 0.86 19.69 11.48
C THR A 26 1.21 19.86 10.01
N LYS A 27 0.41 20.63 9.27
CA LYS A 27 0.66 20.92 7.85
C LYS A 27 2.02 21.59 7.61
N GLU A 28 2.46 22.45 8.54
CA GLU A 28 3.78 23.11 8.50
C GLU A 28 4.93 22.10 8.70
N GLN A 29 4.73 21.10 9.58
CA GLN A 29 5.70 20.03 9.79
C GLN A 29 5.84 19.18 8.53
N ILE A 30 4.71 18.78 7.92
CA ILE A 30 4.70 17.98 6.69
C ILE A 30 5.42 18.75 5.57
N LEU A 31 5.06 20.03 5.35
CA LEU A 31 5.70 20.85 4.32
C LEU A 31 7.23 20.95 4.52
N LYS A 32 7.67 21.28 5.74
CA LYS A 32 9.11 21.42 6.02
C LYS A 32 9.89 20.12 5.84
N ILE A 33 9.29 18.98 6.19
CA ILE A 33 9.92 17.67 5.99
C ILE A 33 9.99 17.37 4.49
N ALA A 34 8.91 17.56 3.75
CA ALA A 34 8.86 17.31 2.31
C ALA A 34 9.85 18.21 1.55
N GLN A 35 9.93 19.51 1.88
CA GLN A 35 10.91 20.44 1.30
C GLN A 35 12.34 19.96 1.53
N ALA A 36 12.68 19.57 2.75
CA ALA A 36 14.01 19.10 3.06
C ALA A 36 14.37 17.78 2.33
N MET A 37 13.40 16.87 2.14
CA MET A 37 13.62 15.66 1.34
C MET A 37 13.86 15.99 -0.14
N VAL A 38 13.13 16.95 -0.71
CA VAL A 38 13.35 17.44 -2.09
C VAL A 38 14.71 18.12 -2.22
N GLU A 39 15.15 18.91 -1.24
CA GLU A 39 16.49 19.55 -1.21
C GLU A 39 17.61 18.50 -1.17
N GLU A 40 17.42 17.37 -0.50
CA GLU A 40 18.33 16.20 -0.48
C GLU A 40 18.26 15.36 -1.77
N ARG A 41 17.56 15.87 -2.81
CA ARG A 41 17.42 15.27 -4.15
C ARG A 41 16.57 13.98 -4.21
N GLU A 42 15.68 13.77 -3.25
CA GLU A 42 14.65 12.75 -3.41
C GLU A 42 13.73 13.14 -4.58
N LYS A 43 13.65 12.28 -5.59
CA LYS A 43 12.85 12.54 -6.81
C LYS A 43 11.36 12.43 -6.56
N THR A 44 10.99 11.62 -5.57
CA THR A 44 9.61 11.34 -5.21
C THR A 44 9.51 11.22 -3.69
N VAL A 45 8.59 11.97 -3.08
CA VAL A 45 8.32 11.92 -1.65
C VAL A 45 6.92 11.42 -1.42
N LEU A 46 6.77 10.27 -0.74
CA LEU A 46 5.50 9.70 -0.37
C LEU A 46 5.06 10.21 1.01
N ILE A 47 3.81 10.62 1.13
CA ILE A 47 3.19 11.10 2.37
C ILE A 47 1.92 10.28 2.59
N THR A 48 1.89 9.43 3.62
CA THR A 48 0.72 8.62 3.93
C THR A 48 -0.15 9.29 5.00
N ARG A 49 -1.45 8.98 5.00
CA ARG A 49 -2.44 9.48 5.98
C ARG A 49 -2.43 11.01 6.13
N MET A 50 -2.26 11.69 5.02
CA MET A 50 -2.26 13.15 4.92
C MET A 50 -3.70 13.68 5.00
N SER A 51 -3.95 14.75 5.78
CA SER A 51 -5.24 15.41 5.75
C SER A 51 -5.39 16.29 4.51
N LYS A 52 -6.62 16.52 4.07
CA LYS A 52 -6.92 17.41 2.93
C LYS A 52 -6.40 18.82 3.16
N GLU A 53 -6.57 19.37 4.37
CA GLU A 53 -6.02 20.67 4.74
C GLU A 53 -4.49 20.72 4.59
N ALA A 54 -3.80 19.64 5.00
CA ALA A 54 -2.35 19.56 4.82
C ALA A 54 -1.98 19.43 3.34
N ALA A 55 -2.78 18.72 2.53
CA ALA A 55 -2.57 18.60 1.10
C ALA A 55 -2.69 19.94 0.38
N GLU A 56 -3.74 20.71 0.68
CA GLU A 56 -3.92 22.07 0.15
C GLU A 56 -2.75 22.98 0.52
N TYR A 57 -2.30 22.92 1.76
CA TYR A 57 -1.18 23.74 2.25
C TYR A 57 0.17 23.36 1.60
N VAL A 58 0.46 22.07 1.47
CA VAL A 58 1.69 21.57 0.83
C VAL A 58 1.67 21.82 -0.67
N GLY A 59 0.53 21.58 -1.33
CA GLY A 59 0.34 21.78 -2.76
C GLY A 59 0.47 23.22 -3.21
N ALA A 60 0.30 24.20 -2.31
CA ALA A 60 0.58 25.61 -2.61
C ALA A 60 2.09 25.92 -2.80
N SER A 61 2.97 25.03 -2.36
CA SER A 61 4.45 25.22 -2.37
C SER A 61 5.22 24.15 -3.11
N LEU A 62 4.67 22.94 -3.27
CA LEU A 62 5.31 21.81 -3.90
C LEU A 62 4.38 21.19 -4.96
N ASP A 63 4.96 20.55 -5.98
CA ASP A 63 4.22 19.79 -6.98
C ASP A 63 3.67 18.50 -6.34
N LEU A 64 2.49 18.61 -5.73
CA LEU A 64 1.83 17.57 -4.97
C LEU A 64 0.66 16.96 -5.76
N HIS A 65 0.74 15.67 -6.03
CA HIS A 65 -0.44 14.87 -6.36
C HIS A 65 -1.03 14.30 -5.08
N TYR A 66 -2.34 14.57 -4.83
CA TYR A 66 -3.04 14.09 -3.64
C TYR A 66 -4.22 13.20 -4.02
N ASP A 67 -4.23 11.99 -3.50
CA ASP A 67 -5.37 11.08 -3.56
C ASP A 67 -6.22 11.21 -2.28
N ASP A 68 -7.44 11.75 -2.43
CA ASP A 68 -8.33 12.00 -1.31
C ASP A 68 -8.89 10.70 -0.70
N LEU A 69 -9.00 9.63 -1.50
CA LEU A 69 -9.54 8.34 -1.06
C LEU A 69 -8.59 7.66 -0.06
N SER A 70 -7.33 7.49 -0.41
CA SER A 70 -6.31 6.88 0.46
C SER A 70 -5.64 7.89 1.40
N ARG A 71 -5.90 9.18 1.20
CA ARG A 71 -5.22 10.27 1.92
C ARG A 71 -3.70 10.21 1.73
N THR A 72 -3.28 9.88 0.51
CA THR A 72 -1.88 9.75 0.14
C THR A 72 -1.46 10.95 -0.70
N GLY A 73 -0.38 11.60 -0.30
CA GLY A 73 0.28 12.66 -1.07
C GLY A 73 1.57 12.15 -1.71
N ILE A 74 1.82 12.57 -2.95
CA ILE A 74 3.05 12.26 -3.68
C ILE A 74 3.61 13.58 -4.21
N VAL A 75 4.80 13.97 -3.74
CA VAL A 75 5.52 15.13 -4.26
C VAL A 75 6.51 14.64 -5.32
N GLY A 76 6.47 15.28 -6.49
CA GLY A 76 7.27 14.89 -7.64
C GLY A 76 6.62 13.80 -8.49
N GLN A 77 7.41 13.08 -9.29
CA GLN A 77 6.89 12.14 -10.30
C GLN A 77 6.96 10.70 -9.81
N ILE A 78 5.91 9.92 -10.10
CA ILE A 78 5.94 8.47 -9.94
C ILE A 78 6.93 7.90 -10.96
N PRO A 79 7.91 7.08 -10.54
CA PRO A 79 8.90 6.50 -11.45
C PRO A 79 8.24 5.51 -12.42
N LYS A 80 8.91 5.26 -13.54
CA LYS A 80 8.51 4.15 -14.42
C LYS A 80 8.74 2.83 -13.70
N PRO A 81 7.87 1.82 -13.93
CA PRO A 81 8.07 0.49 -13.34
C PRO A 81 9.42 -0.12 -13.74
N ASP A 82 10.14 -0.64 -12.75
CA ASP A 82 11.40 -1.37 -12.88
C ASP A 82 11.42 -2.69 -12.08
N GLY A 83 10.31 -3.05 -11.43
CA GLY A 83 10.09 -4.34 -10.80
C GLY A 83 9.99 -5.48 -11.83
N VAL A 84 10.27 -6.72 -11.38
CA VAL A 84 10.36 -7.92 -12.24
C VAL A 84 9.01 -8.30 -12.87
N GLY A 85 7.90 -8.06 -12.14
CA GLY A 85 6.56 -8.40 -12.59
C GLY A 85 5.52 -7.41 -12.07
N LYS A 86 4.24 -7.75 -12.22
CA LYS A 86 3.15 -6.91 -11.73
C LYS A 86 2.73 -7.28 -10.29
N ILE A 87 2.32 -6.28 -9.54
CA ILE A 87 1.67 -6.43 -8.23
C ILE A 87 0.16 -6.30 -8.46
N VAL A 88 -0.61 -7.29 -7.98
CA VAL A 88 -2.07 -7.21 -7.97
C VAL A 88 -2.53 -6.73 -6.59
N VAL A 89 -3.39 -5.70 -6.57
CA VAL A 89 -4.04 -5.20 -5.34
C VAL A 89 -5.53 -5.48 -5.45
N ALA A 90 -6.04 -6.39 -4.61
CA ALA A 90 -7.42 -6.86 -4.64
C ALA A 90 -8.17 -6.47 -3.36
N THR A 91 -9.45 -6.02 -3.49
CA THR A 91 -10.31 -5.69 -2.35
C THR A 91 -11.54 -6.56 -2.26
N GLY A 92 -11.96 -6.86 -1.02
CA GLY A 92 -13.23 -7.52 -0.74
C GLY A 92 -14.43 -6.66 -1.12
N GLY A 93 -14.42 -5.40 -0.76
CA GLY A 93 -15.47 -4.45 -1.06
C GLY A 93 -14.96 -3.06 -1.37
N THR A 94 -15.87 -2.17 -1.81
CA THR A 94 -15.55 -0.77 -2.10
C THR A 94 -15.13 0.03 -0.86
N SER A 95 -15.57 -0.38 0.33
CA SER A 95 -15.16 0.25 1.59
C SER A 95 -13.70 -0.03 1.96
N ASP A 96 -13.07 -1.03 1.35
CA ASP A 96 -11.65 -1.37 1.55
C ASP A 96 -10.72 -0.55 0.63
N MET A 97 -11.29 0.15 -0.36
CA MET A 97 -10.52 0.91 -1.37
C MET A 97 -9.55 1.94 -0.78
N PRO A 98 -9.85 2.67 0.31
CA PRO A 98 -8.88 3.60 0.89
C PRO A 98 -7.55 2.93 1.27
N VAL A 99 -7.60 1.74 1.84
CA VAL A 99 -6.40 0.96 2.20
C VAL A 99 -5.72 0.39 0.95
N ALA A 100 -6.52 0.01 -0.06
CA ALA A 100 -6.01 -0.52 -1.32
C ALA A 100 -5.28 0.55 -2.14
N GLU A 101 -5.80 1.76 -2.23
CA GLU A 101 -5.12 2.86 -2.92
C GLU A 101 -3.84 3.28 -2.18
N GLU A 102 -3.83 3.28 -0.84
CA GLU A 102 -2.59 3.47 -0.10
C GLU A 102 -1.53 2.43 -0.47
N ALA A 103 -1.91 1.14 -0.58
CA ALA A 103 -1.01 0.07 -1.00
C ALA A 103 -0.55 0.22 -2.46
N ALA A 104 -1.49 0.51 -3.37
CA ALA A 104 -1.24 0.65 -4.79
C ALA A 104 -0.31 1.82 -5.10
N LEU A 105 -0.61 3.00 -4.55
CA LEU A 105 0.21 4.20 -4.71
C LEU A 105 1.61 4.02 -4.08
N THR A 106 1.68 3.36 -2.93
CA THR A 106 2.97 3.01 -2.32
C THR A 106 3.79 2.14 -3.25
N ALA A 107 3.21 1.07 -3.79
CA ALA A 107 3.91 0.19 -4.72
C ALA A 107 4.35 0.94 -5.99
N GLN A 108 3.51 1.82 -6.54
CA GLN A 108 3.84 2.61 -7.72
C GLN A 108 4.98 3.61 -7.48
N VAL A 109 4.98 4.29 -6.34
CA VAL A 109 6.08 5.21 -5.95
C VAL A 109 7.41 4.48 -5.84
N TYR A 110 7.38 3.20 -5.53
CA TYR A 110 8.58 2.35 -5.48
C TYR A 110 8.83 1.56 -6.77
N GLY A 111 8.34 2.03 -7.92
CA GLY A 111 8.71 1.51 -9.24
C GLY A 111 8.03 0.19 -9.62
N ASN A 112 6.78 0.00 -9.25
CA ASN A 112 6.07 -1.22 -9.62
C ASN A 112 4.90 -0.96 -10.56
N GLU A 113 4.68 -1.90 -11.49
CA GLU A 113 3.41 -2.03 -12.19
C GLU A 113 2.35 -2.58 -11.24
N VAL A 114 1.18 -1.91 -11.18
CA VAL A 114 0.10 -2.28 -10.26
C VAL A 114 -1.20 -2.47 -11.01
N VAL A 115 -1.80 -3.65 -10.86
CA VAL A 115 -3.15 -3.98 -11.32
C VAL A 115 -4.11 -3.92 -10.13
N ARG A 116 -5.22 -3.19 -10.31
CA ARG A 116 -6.24 -2.98 -9.28
C ARG A 116 -7.47 -3.83 -9.56
N LEU A 117 -7.83 -4.72 -8.64
CA LEU A 117 -9.02 -5.58 -8.69
C LEU A 117 -9.94 -5.22 -7.52
N TYR A 118 -10.82 -4.26 -7.72
CA TYR A 118 -11.67 -3.75 -6.66
C TYR A 118 -13.04 -4.43 -6.66
N ASP A 119 -13.62 -4.59 -5.45
CA ASP A 119 -14.93 -5.19 -5.21
C ASP A 119 -15.05 -6.63 -5.74
N VAL A 120 -14.02 -7.44 -5.51
CA VAL A 120 -13.97 -8.88 -5.88
C VAL A 120 -14.18 -9.80 -4.68
N GLY A 121 -15.01 -9.37 -3.72
CA GLY A 121 -15.28 -10.11 -2.48
C GLY A 121 -15.92 -11.47 -2.68
N VAL A 122 -15.71 -12.35 -1.70
CA VAL A 122 -16.15 -13.77 -1.74
C VAL A 122 -17.64 -13.96 -1.81
N ALA A 123 -18.46 -12.97 -1.44
CA ALA A 123 -19.89 -13.00 -1.60
C ALA A 123 -20.36 -13.01 -3.08
N GLY A 124 -19.45 -12.67 -3.99
CA GLY A 124 -19.68 -12.72 -5.44
C GLY A 124 -18.47 -13.30 -6.16
N MET A 125 -18.14 -14.57 -5.91
CA MET A 125 -16.94 -15.26 -6.43
C MET A 125 -16.73 -15.12 -7.94
N HIS A 126 -17.81 -15.01 -8.73
CA HIS A 126 -17.71 -14.80 -10.18
C HIS A 126 -16.90 -13.56 -10.54
N ARG A 127 -17.01 -12.48 -9.77
CA ARG A 127 -16.23 -11.24 -9.97
C ARG A 127 -14.74 -11.47 -9.83
N LEU A 128 -14.33 -12.29 -8.84
CA LEU A 128 -12.93 -12.66 -8.66
C LEU A 128 -12.45 -13.58 -9.79
N MET A 129 -13.29 -14.54 -10.20
CA MET A 129 -12.97 -15.51 -11.27
C MET A 129 -12.82 -14.85 -12.64
N ASP A 130 -13.51 -13.74 -12.90
CA ASP A 130 -13.36 -12.96 -14.14
C ASP A 130 -11.93 -12.35 -14.27
N HIS A 131 -11.17 -12.30 -13.17
CA HIS A 131 -9.79 -11.79 -13.10
C HIS A 131 -8.75 -12.88 -12.83
N ILE A 132 -9.05 -14.15 -13.09
CA ILE A 132 -8.15 -15.26 -12.78
C ILE A 132 -6.79 -15.13 -13.46
N GLU A 133 -6.73 -14.60 -14.68
CA GLU A 133 -5.49 -14.39 -15.43
C GLU A 133 -4.58 -13.35 -14.76
N ASP A 134 -5.16 -12.29 -14.18
CA ASP A 134 -4.41 -11.30 -13.42
C ASP A 134 -3.82 -11.91 -12.14
N ILE A 135 -4.59 -12.72 -11.43
CA ILE A 135 -4.17 -13.42 -10.23
C ILE A 135 -3.03 -14.39 -10.54
N MET A 136 -3.18 -15.22 -11.57
CA MET A 136 -2.19 -16.24 -11.95
C MET A 136 -0.90 -15.66 -12.53
N SER A 137 -0.93 -14.46 -13.10
CA SER A 137 0.25 -13.79 -13.65
C SER A 137 0.89 -12.77 -12.70
N ALA A 138 0.39 -12.64 -11.49
CA ALA A 138 0.93 -11.73 -10.49
C ALA A 138 2.28 -12.23 -9.94
N ARG A 139 3.22 -11.31 -9.69
CA ARG A 139 4.46 -11.60 -8.95
C ARG A 139 4.24 -11.59 -7.44
N VAL A 140 3.33 -10.73 -6.99
CA VAL A 140 2.87 -10.58 -5.59
C VAL A 140 1.43 -10.11 -5.61
N ILE A 141 0.63 -10.59 -4.68
CA ILE A 141 -0.74 -10.12 -4.51
C ILE A 141 -0.90 -9.48 -3.13
N VAL A 142 -1.53 -8.31 -3.10
CA VAL A 142 -1.98 -7.65 -1.87
C VAL A 142 -3.50 -7.85 -1.78
N ALA A 143 -3.94 -8.71 -0.86
CA ALA A 143 -5.35 -9.05 -0.65
C ALA A 143 -5.89 -8.30 0.58
N ILE A 144 -6.83 -7.39 0.35
CA ILE A 144 -7.32 -6.42 1.35
C ILE A 144 -8.79 -6.69 1.61
N ALA A 145 -9.16 -6.96 2.85
CA ALA A 145 -10.54 -7.26 3.22
C ALA A 145 -10.82 -6.96 4.70
N GLY A 146 -11.99 -6.39 4.95
CA GLY A 146 -12.60 -6.32 6.27
C GLY A 146 -13.49 -7.54 6.58
N MET A 147 -14.51 -7.34 7.40
CA MET A 147 -15.44 -8.37 7.83
C MET A 147 -14.73 -9.60 8.43
N GLU A 148 -14.80 -10.75 7.76
CA GLU A 148 -14.14 -12.01 8.15
C GLU A 148 -12.80 -12.26 7.42
N GLY A 149 -12.40 -11.38 6.49
CA GLY A 149 -11.11 -11.47 5.80
C GLY A 149 -10.94 -12.65 4.85
N ALA A 150 -12.01 -13.30 4.41
CA ALA A 150 -11.94 -14.56 3.66
C ALA A 150 -11.29 -14.45 2.27
N LEU A 151 -11.31 -13.26 1.66
CA LEU A 151 -10.72 -13.03 0.33
C LEU A 151 -9.25 -13.46 0.27
N ALA A 152 -8.47 -13.18 1.31
CA ALA A 152 -7.05 -13.54 1.36
C ALA A 152 -6.83 -15.06 1.26
N SER A 153 -7.66 -15.86 1.96
CA SER A 153 -7.58 -17.32 1.90
C SER A 153 -7.97 -17.87 0.53
N VAL A 154 -8.98 -17.28 -0.11
CA VAL A 154 -9.44 -17.70 -1.44
C VAL A 154 -8.36 -17.40 -2.49
N ILE A 155 -7.82 -16.18 -2.50
CA ILE A 155 -6.72 -15.79 -3.40
C ILE A 155 -5.49 -16.66 -3.14
N GLY A 156 -5.11 -16.87 -1.86
CA GLY A 156 -3.97 -17.69 -1.49
C GLY A 156 -4.10 -19.17 -1.89
N GLY A 157 -5.33 -19.66 -2.06
CA GLY A 157 -5.59 -21.00 -2.58
C GLY A 157 -5.50 -21.11 -4.11
N MET A 158 -5.47 -19.99 -4.84
CA MET A 158 -5.40 -19.94 -6.30
C MET A 158 -4.03 -19.48 -6.81
N ALA A 159 -3.38 -18.55 -6.10
CA ALA A 159 -2.14 -17.94 -6.53
C ALA A 159 -0.93 -18.83 -6.25
N ASP A 160 0.03 -18.84 -7.18
CA ASP A 160 1.35 -19.50 -7.03
C ASP A 160 2.46 -18.52 -6.60
N CYS A 161 2.08 -17.32 -6.16
CA CYS A 161 2.97 -16.26 -5.70
C CYS A 161 2.67 -15.86 -4.25
N PRO A 162 3.57 -15.11 -3.57
CA PRO A 162 3.32 -14.59 -2.23
C PRO A 162 2.07 -13.72 -2.16
N VAL A 163 1.23 -13.93 -1.15
CA VAL A 163 0.04 -13.12 -0.85
C VAL A 163 0.25 -12.34 0.45
N ILE A 164 0.13 -11.04 0.37
CA ILE A 164 0.17 -10.13 1.52
C ILE A 164 -1.26 -9.79 1.89
N ALA A 165 -1.73 -10.32 3.01
CA ALA A 165 -3.08 -10.09 3.50
C ALA A 165 -3.13 -8.84 4.38
N VAL A 166 -4.06 -7.95 4.07
CA VAL A 166 -4.30 -6.71 4.81
C VAL A 166 -5.70 -6.76 5.40
N PRO A 167 -5.84 -7.01 6.70
CA PRO A 167 -7.12 -6.85 7.37
C PRO A 167 -7.49 -5.36 7.40
N THR A 168 -8.76 -5.03 7.20
CA THR A 168 -9.24 -3.66 7.37
C THR A 168 -10.17 -3.54 8.57
N SER A 169 -10.31 -2.32 9.10
CA SER A 169 -11.26 -2.01 10.16
C SER A 169 -12.72 -1.99 9.67
N VAL A 170 -12.95 -2.19 8.39
CA VAL A 170 -14.27 -2.23 7.76
C VAL A 170 -15.08 -3.41 8.31
N GLY A 171 -16.25 -3.11 8.87
CA GLY A 171 -17.14 -4.11 9.45
C GLY A 171 -17.97 -3.53 10.59
N TYR A 172 -18.69 -4.41 11.26
CA TYR A 172 -19.56 -4.05 12.39
C TYR A 172 -19.64 -5.19 13.41
N GLY A 173 -20.21 -4.90 14.59
CA GLY A 173 -20.46 -5.94 15.62
C GLY A 173 -19.18 -6.67 16.03
N ALA A 174 -19.13 -7.98 15.82
CA ALA A 174 -18.02 -8.86 16.19
C ALA A 174 -16.75 -8.69 15.34
N ASN A 175 -16.73 -7.71 14.43
CA ASN A 175 -15.51 -7.35 13.69
C ASN A 175 -14.44 -6.72 14.59
N PHE A 176 -14.84 -6.07 15.70
CA PHE A 176 -13.93 -5.41 16.66
C PHE A 176 -12.85 -4.52 15.97
N GLY A 177 -13.26 -3.69 14.99
CA GLY A 177 -12.34 -2.79 14.29
C GLY A 177 -11.27 -3.49 13.46
N GLY A 178 -11.59 -4.65 12.88
CA GLY A 178 -10.70 -5.43 12.02
C GLY A 178 -10.01 -6.61 12.71
N LEU A 179 -10.22 -6.81 14.01
CA LEU A 179 -9.61 -7.93 14.73
C LEU A 179 -10.09 -9.28 14.18
N SER A 180 -11.38 -9.40 13.80
CA SER A 180 -11.93 -10.61 13.19
C SER A 180 -11.18 -10.96 11.90
N ALA A 181 -11.02 -10.00 11.00
CA ALA A 181 -10.28 -10.18 9.75
C ALA A 181 -8.80 -10.54 10.02
N LEU A 182 -8.15 -9.85 10.95
CA LEU A 182 -6.76 -10.13 11.34
C LEU A 182 -6.57 -11.58 11.82
N LEU A 183 -7.40 -12.03 12.75
CA LEU A 183 -7.33 -13.39 13.31
C LEU A 183 -7.65 -14.45 12.24
N SER A 184 -8.63 -14.20 11.38
CA SER A 184 -8.95 -15.08 10.27
C SER A 184 -7.78 -15.24 9.29
N MET A 185 -7.17 -14.13 8.88
CA MET A 185 -6.02 -14.13 7.97
C MET A 185 -4.79 -14.83 8.58
N LEU A 186 -4.50 -14.60 9.89
CA LEU A 186 -3.42 -15.27 10.61
C LEU A 186 -3.63 -16.79 10.74
N ASN A 187 -4.88 -17.25 10.75
CA ASN A 187 -5.25 -18.65 10.85
C ASN A 187 -5.60 -19.28 9.48
N SER A 188 -5.29 -18.60 8.38
CA SER A 188 -5.54 -19.14 7.04
C SER A 188 -4.77 -20.44 6.81
N CYS A 189 -5.45 -21.44 6.23
CA CYS A 189 -4.82 -22.69 5.82
C CYS A 189 -4.12 -22.59 4.44
N ALA A 190 -4.32 -21.48 3.70
CA ALA A 190 -3.63 -21.27 2.44
C ALA A 190 -2.15 -20.91 2.72
N SER A 191 -1.24 -21.71 2.20
CA SER A 191 0.21 -21.49 2.34
C SER A 191 0.65 -20.27 1.52
N GLY A 192 1.69 -19.57 1.99
CA GLY A 192 2.24 -18.40 1.27
C GLY A 192 1.58 -17.06 1.61
N ILE A 193 0.66 -17.03 2.59
CA ILE A 193 0.05 -15.80 3.10
C ILE A 193 0.91 -15.21 4.21
N SER A 194 1.22 -13.91 4.09
CA SER A 194 1.82 -13.09 5.14
C SER A 194 0.83 -11.98 5.52
N VAL A 195 0.64 -11.72 6.81
CA VAL A 195 -0.36 -10.76 7.28
C VAL A 195 0.32 -9.52 7.81
N VAL A 196 -0.13 -8.34 7.39
CA VAL A 196 0.29 -7.05 7.96
C VAL A 196 -0.74 -6.55 8.97
N ASN A 197 -0.46 -5.43 9.62
CA ASN A 197 -1.38 -4.86 10.60
C ASN A 197 -2.69 -4.35 9.96
N ILE A 198 -3.71 -4.14 10.78
CA ILE A 198 -5.01 -3.58 10.35
C ILE A 198 -4.81 -2.21 9.69
N ASP A 199 -5.48 -1.99 8.55
CA ASP A 199 -5.44 -0.76 7.74
C ASP A 199 -4.02 -0.34 7.32
N ASN A 200 -3.08 -1.28 7.20
CA ASN A 200 -1.70 -0.99 6.83
C ASN A 200 -1.45 -1.21 5.33
N GLY A 201 -2.11 -0.41 4.48
CA GLY A 201 -1.90 -0.43 3.04
C GLY A 201 -0.46 -0.07 2.66
N PHE A 202 0.12 0.94 3.30
CA PHE A 202 1.52 1.32 3.10
C PHE A 202 2.48 0.14 3.34
N GLY A 203 2.36 -0.55 4.48
CA GLY A 203 3.24 -1.67 4.79
C GLY A 203 3.12 -2.82 3.79
N ALA A 204 1.91 -3.08 3.29
CA ALA A 204 1.69 -4.11 2.29
C ALA A 204 2.29 -3.72 0.92
N GLY A 205 2.05 -2.50 0.46
CA GLY A 205 2.63 -1.98 -0.80
C GLY A 205 4.16 -1.96 -0.76
N TYR A 206 4.73 -1.56 0.39
CA TYR A 206 6.18 -1.57 0.63
C TYR A 206 6.76 -2.99 0.56
N LEU A 207 6.16 -3.94 1.29
CA LEU A 207 6.61 -5.34 1.29
C LEU A 207 6.45 -5.99 -0.09
N ALA A 208 5.34 -5.73 -0.79
CA ALA A 208 5.12 -6.20 -2.14
C ALA A 208 6.20 -5.68 -3.10
N SER A 209 6.55 -4.41 -3.00
CA SER A 209 7.63 -3.81 -3.77
C SER A 209 8.99 -4.46 -3.47
N MET A 210 9.31 -4.72 -2.21
CA MET A 210 10.55 -5.42 -1.85
C MET A 210 10.63 -6.80 -2.52
N ILE A 211 9.55 -7.59 -2.47
CA ILE A 211 9.50 -8.92 -3.07
C ILE A 211 9.65 -8.83 -4.59
N ASN A 212 8.99 -7.85 -5.23
CA ASN A 212 9.03 -7.69 -6.69
C ASN A 212 10.40 -7.23 -7.22
N HIS A 213 11.28 -6.70 -6.36
CA HIS A 213 12.64 -6.27 -6.73
C HIS A 213 13.75 -7.23 -6.29
N LEU A 214 13.44 -8.38 -5.63
CA LEU A 214 14.47 -9.28 -5.12
C LEU A 214 15.44 -9.79 -6.19
N GLU A 215 14.96 -10.04 -7.40
CA GLU A 215 15.77 -10.55 -8.52
C GLU A 215 16.39 -9.44 -9.38
N GLY A 216 15.90 -8.21 -9.27
CA GLY A 216 16.38 -7.04 -10.02
C GLY A 216 17.56 -6.31 -9.36
N ARG A 217 17.83 -6.58 -8.10
CA ARG A 217 19.00 -6.01 -7.38
C ARG A 217 20.25 -6.79 -7.74
N LYS A 218 20.75 -6.58 -8.97
CA LYS A 218 22.13 -6.94 -9.30
C LYS A 218 23.05 -5.88 -8.73
N GLU A 219 24.10 -6.33 -8.08
CA GLU A 219 25.19 -5.64 -7.40
C GLU A 219 25.63 -4.34 -8.05
#